data_68ebe5c1dc33131a4802c27f516943e8
#
_entry.id   68ebe5c1dc33131a4802c27f516943e8
#
_cell.length_a   1.000
_cell.length_b   1.000
_cell.length_c   1.000
_cell.angle_alpha   90.00
_cell.angle_beta   90.00
_cell.angle_gamma   90.00
#
_symmetry.space_group_name_H-M   'P 1'
#
loop_
_entity.id
_entity.type
_entity.pdbx_description
1 polymer ?
#
loop_
_entity_poly.entity_id
_entity_poly.type
_entity_poly.pdbx_seq_one_letter_code
_entity_poly.pdbx_strand_id
1 'polypeptide(L)'
;MLQPPQRQTLAEWFETPKGAYVLEWERAQFDSAVEDVFGFKSVQVGLPSIDCLRANRMPFRFTLGAEPGCTIAADPRHWPLASHSVDLVVLPHLLEFNQDPHQILREAERVLMPEGQIVIAGFNPLSLWGLKRRLGLRRAAHPWCGEFIGLLRLRDWLKLLGFELNGGRLGRYAPPFSQAKWLQRFAFMEQAGDRWWPICGGVYVVRAVKRVRGMRLVAPQWKNGRATARALAPVARRDPAVAQAGAGHGRRASVRLRLIVGGAGRGGRARG
;
A
#
# COMPACT_ATOMS: atom_id res chain seq x y z
N MET A 1 -45.82 -18.56 -13.53
CA MET A 1 -44.82 -17.51 -13.39
C MET A 1 -43.45 -18.17 -13.41
N LEU A 2 -42.74 -18.09 -14.56
CA LEU A 2 -41.35 -18.59 -14.65
C LEU A 2 -40.46 -17.60 -13.89
N GLN A 3 -39.87 -18.06 -12.79
CA GLN A 3 -38.83 -17.28 -12.11
C GLN A 3 -37.72 -16.97 -13.11
N PRO A 4 -37.27 -15.72 -13.21
CA PRO A 4 -36.11 -15.41 -14.06
C PRO A 4 -34.93 -16.29 -13.62
N PRO A 5 -34.12 -16.81 -14.55
CA PRO A 5 -33.00 -17.66 -14.22
C PRO A 5 -32.15 -16.94 -13.17
N GLN A 6 -31.99 -17.54 -11.99
CA GLN A 6 -31.14 -17.02 -10.93
C GLN A 6 -29.76 -16.84 -11.55
N ARG A 7 -29.30 -15.60 -11.62
CA ARG A 7 -27.95 -15.31 -12.08
C ARG A 7 -26.98 -15.85 -11.05
N GLN A 8 -26.12 -16.77 -11.47
CA GLN A 8 -25.04 -17.29 -10.67
C GLN A 8 -24.30 -16.14 -9.97
N THR A 9 -24.14 -16.20 -8.67
CA THR A 9 -23.38 -15.20 -7.90
C THR A 9 -21.87 -15.37 -8.12
N LEU A 10 -21.08 -14.40 -7.76
CA LEU A 10 -19.63 -14.52 -7.82
C LEU A 10 -19.11 -15.59 -6.85
N ALA A 11 -19.73 -15.71 -5.68
CA ALA A 11 -19.43 -16.74 -4.69
C ALA A 11 -19.64 -18.16 -5.27
N GLU A 12 -20.81 -18.43 -5.87
CA GLU A 12 -21.09 -19.70 -6.56
C GLU A 12 -20.16 -19.96 -7.75
N TRP A 13 -19.72 -18.88 -8.42
CA TRP A 13 -18.74 -19.03 -9.48
C TRP A 13 -17.39 -19.53 -8.97
N PHE A 14 -16.95 -19.08 -7.79
CA PHE A 14 -15.70 -19.57 -7.17
C PHE A 14 -15.77 -21.06 -6.79
N GLU A 15 -16.94 -21.66 -6.65
CA GLU A 15 -17.12 -23.10 -6.45
C GLU A 15 -16.92 -23.91 -7.73
N THR A 16 -16.96 -23.27 -8.90
CA THR A 16 -16.67 -23.96 -10.19
C THR A 16 -15.18 -24.28 -10.31
N PRO A 17 -14.79 -25.30 -11.13
CA PRO A 17 -13.37 -25.62 -11.35
C PRO A 17 -12.51 -24.44 -11.79
N LYS A 18 -13.08 -23.52 -12.58
CA LYS A 18 -12.41 -22.26 -13.00
C LYS A 18 -12.25 -21.29 -11.85
N GLY A 19 -13.31 -21.13 -11.10
CA GLY A 19 -13.31 -20.23 -9.93
C GLY A 19 -12.37 -20.75 -8.86
N ALA A 20 -12.41 -22.04 -8.54
CA ALA A 20 -11.49 -22.67 -7.61
C ALA A 20 -10.03 -22.50 -8.00
N TYR A 21 -9.71 -22.65 -9.29
CA TYR A 21 -8.38 -22.42 -9.83
C TYR A 21 -7.91 -20.97 -9.60
N VAL A 22 -8.78 -19.98 -9.77
CA VAL A 22 -8.46 -18.58 -9.50
C VAL A 22 -8.31 -18.36 -8.00
N LEU A 23 -9.29 -18.81 -7.21
CA LEU A 23 -9.36 -18.61 -5.77
C LEU A 23 -8.15 -19.19 -5.01
N GLU A 24 -7.65 -20.33 -5.42
CA GLU A 24 -6.45 -20.95 -4.84
C GLU A 24 -5.24 -20.00 -4.87
N TRP A 25 -5.01 -19.37 -6.02
CA TRP A 25 -3.91 -18.42 -6.18
C TRP A 25 -4.18 -17.12 -5.42
N GLU A 26 -5.41 -16.59 -5.52
CA GLU A 26 -5.77 -15.35 -4.85
C GLU A 26 -5.66 -15.47 -3.33
N ARG A 27 -6.06 -16.60 -2.75
CA ARG A 27 -5.88 -16.86 -1.30
C ARG A 27 -4.41 -16.74 -0.90
N ALA A 28 -3.49 -17.33 -1.66
CA ALA A 28 -2.07 -17.21 -1.37
C ALA A 28 -1.56 -15.76 -1.51
N GLN A 29 -2.09 -15.00 -2.49
CA GLN A 29 -1.72 -13.60 -2.65
C GLN A 29 -2.31 -12.71 -1.54
N PHE A 30 -3.57 -12.93 -1.16
CA PHE A 30 -4.17 -12.21 -0.02
C PHE A 30 -3.41 -12.51 1.27
N ASP A 31 -3.13 -13.77 1.58
CA ASP A 31 -2.38 -14.15 2.76
C ASP A 31 -1.05 -13.40 2.82
N SER A 32 -0.27 -13.43 1.74
CA SER A 32 1.00 -12.71 1.64
C SER A 32 0.85 -11.18 1.72
N ALA A 33 -0.26 -10.63 1.19
CA ALA A 33 -0.48 -9.19 1.19
C ALA A 33 -0.91 -8.64 2.55
N VAL A 34 -1.59 -9.46 3.39
CA VAL A 34 -2.16 -9.01 4.67
C VAL A 34 -1.37 -9.46 5.90
N GLU A 35 -0.48 -10.47 5.76
CA GLU A 35 0.27 -11.05 6.89
C GLU A 35 1.14 -10.01 7.61
N ASP A 36 1.82 -9.16 6.84
CA ASP A 36 2.77 -8.14 7.34
C ASP A 36 2.11 -6.79 7.63
N VAL A 37 0.77 -6.69 7.53
CA VAL A 37 0.07 -5.46 7.84
C VAL A 37 -0.32 -5.43 9.30
N PHE A 38 0.23 -4.46 10.03
CA PHE A 38 -0.04 -4.25 11.45
C PHE A 38 -1.04 -3.12 11.65
N GLY A 39 -1.84 -3.23 12.69
CA GLY A 39 -2.86 -2.27 13.07
C GLY A 39 -3.88 -2.88 14.02
N PHE A 40 -5.00 -2.24 14.19
CA PHE A 40 -6.08 -2.68 15.08
C PHE A 40 -7.31 -3.16 14.33
N LYS A 41 -7.64 -2.50 13.21
CA LYS A 41 -8.90 -2.73 12.50
C LYS A 41 -8.67 -3.02 11.02
N SER A 42 -9.19 -4.14 10.57
CA SER A 42 -9.21 -4.50 9.15
C SER A 42 -10.63 -4.79 8.68
N VAL A 43 -10.95 -4.37 7.47
CA VAL A 43 -12.24 -4.58 6.84
C VAL A 43 -12.08 -5.23 5.47
N GLN A 44 -12.86 -6.26 5.23
CA GLN A 44 -13.09 -6.82 3.91
C GLN A 44 -14.43 -6.31 3.39
N VAL A 45 -14.48 -5.78 2.18
CA VAL A 45 -15.73 -5.28 1.58
C VAL A 45 -16.17 -6.20 0.46
N GLY A 46 -17.35 -6.80 0.64
CA GLY A 46 -17.91 -7.80 -0.25
C GLY A 46 -17.36 -9.22 -0.06
N LEU A 47 -17.94 -10.18 -0.75
CA LEU A 47 -17.55 -11.59 -0.77
C LEU A 47 -17.34 -12.22 0.62
N PRO A 48 -18.35 -12.23 1.51
CA PRO A 48 -18.20 -12.77 2.86
C PRO A 48 -17.92 -14.28 2.90
N SER A 49 -18.20 -15.00 1.81
CA SER A 49 -17.94 -16.44 1.67
C SER A 49 -16.44 -16.81 1.61
N ILE A 50 -15.58 -15.81 1.36
CA ILE A 50 -14.14 -15.98 1.25
C ILE A 50 -13.46 -15.09 2.28
N ASP A 51 -12.79 -15.69 3.27
CA ASP A 51 -12.03 -14.94 4.25
C ASP A 51 -10.65 -14.54 3.68
N CYS A 52 -10.56 -13.30 3.17
CA CYS A 52 -9.32 -12.71 2.67
C CYS A 52 -8.45 -12.13 3.80
N LEU A 53 -8.95 -12.09 5.03
CA LEU A 53 -8.24 -11.58 6.20
C LEU A 53 -7.70 -12.70 7.11
N ARG A 54 -7.81 -13.97 6.71
CA ARG A 54 -7.47 -15.13 7.55
C ARG A 54 -6.04 -15.13 8.06
N ALA A 55 -5.07 -14.64 7.26
CA ALA A 55 -3.66 -14.56 7.63
C ALA A 55 -3.32 -13.25 8.38
N ASN A 56 -4.24 -12.30 8.46
CA ASN A 56 -4.01 -11.05 9.16
C ASN A 56 -4.13 -11.21 10.68
N ARG A 57 -3.24 -10.55 11.42
CA ARG A 57 -3.13 -10.68 12.89
C ARG A 57 -3.83 -9.56 13.66
N MET A 58 -4.57 -8.69 12.99
CA MET A 58 -5.30 -7.60 13.65
C MET A 58 -6.43 -8.15 14.52
N PRO A 59 -6.67 -7.58 15.71
CA PRO A 59 -7.69 -8.08 16.64
C PRO A 59 -9.12 -7.87 16.13
N PHE A 60 -9.38 -6.77 15.41
CA PHE A 60 -10.71 -6.45 14.88
C PHE A 60 -10.74 -6.65 13.37
N ARG A 61 -11.32 -7.78 12.95
CA ARG A 61 -11.52 -8.13 11.55
C ARG A 61 -13.01 -8.28 11.30
N PHE A 62 -13.54 -7.58 10.31
CA PHE A 62 -14.95 -7.64 9.98
C PHE A 62 -15.19 -7.51 8.47
N THR A 63 -16.37 -7.94 8.04
CA THR A 63 -16.81 -7.86 6.65
C THR A 63 -17.92 -6.83 6.52
N LEU A 64 -17.90 -6.07 5.41
CA LEU A 64 -18.89 -5.04 5.09
C LEU A 64 -19.43 -5.29 3.68
N GLY A 65 -20.73 -5.19 3.50
CA GLY A 65 -21.34 -5.31 2.17
C GLY A 65 -22.86 -5.49 2.24
N ALA A 66 -23.48 -5.54 1.07
CA ALA A 66 -24.92 -5.78 0.95
C ALA A 66 -25.27 -7.28 0.94
N GLU A 67 -24.26 -8.17 0.86
CA GLU A 67 -24.47 -9.61 0.78
C GLU A 67 -24.79 -10.21 2.15
N PRO A 68 -25.65 -11.26 2.20
CA PRO A 68 -25.85 -12.02 3.43
C PRO A 68 -24.53 -12.61 3.94
N GLY A 69 -24.31 -12.54 5.25
CA GLY A 69 -23.10 -13.04 5.90
C GLY A 69 -22.04 -11.97 6.16
N CYS A 70 -22.22 -10.73 5.68
CA CYS A 70 -21.39 -9.60 6.11
C CYS A 70 -21.66 -9.25 7.58
N THR A 71 -20.61 -8.92 8.34
CA THR A 71 -20.70 -8.45 9.73
C THR A 71 -21.49 -7.13 9.82
N ILE A 72 -21.27 -6.26 8.85
CA ILE A 72 -21.94 -4.96 8.71
C ILE A 72 -22.66 -4.93 7.37
N ALA A 73 -24.00 -4.88 7.43
CA ALA A 73 -24.82 -4.73 6.22
C ALA A 73 -24.80 -3.25 5.79
N ALA A 74 -24.20 -2.96 4.64
CA ALA A 74 -24.11 -1.61 4.09
C ALA A 74 -23.94 -1.62 2.57
N ASP A 75 -24.32 -0.52 1.94
CA ASP A 75 -24.00 -0.29 0.53
C ASP A 75 -22.49 -0.15 0.36
N PRO A 76 -21.85 -0.91 -0.54
CA PRO A 76 -20.41 -0.79 -0.79
C PRO A 76 -19.94 0.60 -1.23
N ARG A 77 -20.85 1.49 -1.58
CA ARG A 77 -20.57 2.88 -1.95
C ARG A 77 -20.64 3.87 -0.78
N HIS A 78 -21.20 3.45 0.37
CA HIS A 78 -21.39 4.31 1.54
C HIS A 78 -21.15 3.48 2.81
N TRP A 79 -19.99 3.66 3.41
CA TRP A 79 -19.59 2.85 4.56
C TRP A 79 -19.94 3.54 5.89
N PRO A 80 -20.65 2.87 6.80
CA PRO A 80 -20.99 3.40 8.12
C PRO A 80 -19.79 3.36 9.07
N LEU A 81 -18.64 3.80 8.60
CA LEU A 81 -17.38 3.83 9.31
C LEU A 81 -16.89 5.27 9.42
N ALA A 82 -16.29 5.62 10.56
CA ALA A 82 -15.68 6.93 10.75
C ALA A 82 -14.48 7.12 9.81
N SER A 83 -14.19 8.36 9.47
CA SER A 83 -12.98 8.70 8.71
C SER A 83 -11.73 8.36 9.52
N HIS A 84 -10.68 7.89 8.86
CA HIS A 84 -9.40 7.54 9.49
C HIS A 84 -9.54 6.58 10.68
N SER A 85 -10.32 5.51 10.51
CA SER A 85 -10.64 4.56 11.60
C SER A 85 -10.20 3.13 11.34
N VAL A 86 -9.70 2.82 10.14
CA VAL A 86 -9.34 1.47 9.68
C VAL A 86 -7.91 1.47 9.17
N ASP A 87 -7.15 0.44 9.51
CA ASP A 87 -5.73 0.29 9.11
C ASP A 87 -5.57 -0.46 7.79
N LEU A 88 -6.47 -1.42 7.52
CA LEU A 88 -6.44 -2.26 6.32
C LEU A 88 -7.83 -2.41 5.71
N VAL A 89 -7.92 -2.17 4.40
CA VAL A 89 -9.11 -2.43 3.58
C VAL A 89 -8.78 -3.46 2.53
N VAL A 90 -9.61 -4.49 2.39
CA VAL A 90 -9.49 -5.52 1.35
C VAL A 90 -10.73 -5.51 0.46
N LEU A 91 -10.52 -5.37 -0.85
CA LEU A 91 -11.57 -5.31 -1.88
C LEU A 91 -11.43 -6.49 -2.85
N PRO A 92 -11.98 -7.67 -2.54
CA PRO A 92 -11.96 -8.81 -3.44
C PRO A 92 -13.00 -8.62 -4.56
N HIS A 93 -12.57 -8.38 -5.80
CA HIS A 93 -13.43 -8.23 -6.99
C HIS A 93 -14.61 -7.27 -6.85
N LEU A 94 -14.57 -6.36 -5.90
CA LEU A 94 -15.69 -5.46 -5.61
C LEU A 94 -15.89 -4.42 -6.70
N LEU A 95 -14.78 -3.86 -7.22
CA LEU A 95 -14.81 -2.73 -8.15
C LEU A 95 -15.41 -3.09 -9.51
N GLU A 96 -15.28 -4.32 -9.95
CA GLU A 96 -15.69 -4.80 -11.27
C GLU A 96 -17.20 -5.01 -11.41
N PHE A 97 -17.87 -5.25 -10.28
CA PHE A 97 -19.29 -5.57 -10.23
C PHE A 97 -20.14 -4.42 -9.70
N ASN A 98 -19.52 -3.27 -9.44
CA ASN A 98 -20.22 -2.08 -8.99
C ASN A 98 -20.27 -1.01 -10.09
N GLN A 99 -21.37 -0.25 -10.09
CA GLN A 99 -21.60 0.81 -11.07
C GLN A 99 -20.67 2.01 -10.87
N ASP A 100 -20.28 2.29 -9.63
CA ASP A 100 -19.38 3.40 -9.27
C ASP A 100 -18.16 2.94 -8.48
N PRO A 101 -17.14 2.37 -9.16
CA PRO A 101 -15.91 1.95 -8.51
C PRO A 101 -15.12 3.13 -7.92
N HIS A 102 -15.28 4.33 -8.45
CA HIS A 102 -14.62 5.52 -7.95
C HIS A 102 -15.12 5.92 -6.57
N GLN A 103 -16.43 5.81 -6.33
CA GLN A 103 -17.01 6.11 -5.03
C GLN A 103 -16.54 5.12 -3.97
N ILE A 104 -16.43 3.84 -4.32
CA ILE A 104 -15.88 2.82 -3.43
C ILE A 104 -14.44 3.16 -3.02
N LEU A 105 -13.60 3.56 -3.98
CA LEU A 105 -12.23 3.96 -3.70
C LEU A 105 -12.13 5.24 -2.86
N ARG A 106 -13.04 6.20 -3.03
CA ARG A 106 -13.13 7.40 -2.16
C ARG A 106 -13.51 7.03 -0.73
N GLU A 107 -14.47 6.10 -0.56
CA GLU A 107 -14.83 5.61 0.77
C GLU A 107 -13.67 4.87 1.43
N ALA A 108 -12.95 4.03 0.68
CA ALA A 108 -11.76 3.37 1.17
C ALA A 108 -10.68 4.40 1.59
N GLU A 109 -10.47 5.44 0.79
CA GLU A 109 -9.57 6.54 1.15
C GLU A 109 -10.02 7.26 2.41
N ARG A 110 -11.31 7.58 2.52
CA ARG A 110 -11.88 8.30 3.67
C ARG A 110 -11.70 7.54 4.98
N VAL A 111 -11.96 6.23 4.99
CA VAL A 111 -11.92 5.42 6.22
C VAL A 111 -10.52 4.98 6.62
N LEU A 112 -9.60 4.86 5.66
CA LEU A 112 -8.23 4.46 5.94
C LEU A 112 -7.48 5.52 6.74
N MET A 113 -6.76 5.07 7.75
CA MET A 113 -5.79 5.90 8.48
C MET A 113 -4.66 6.36 7.56
N PRO A 114 -3.96 7.45 7.93
CA PRO A 114 -2.65 7.74 7.33
C PRO A 114 -1.74 6.53 7.41
N GLU A 115 -1.02 6.20 6.32
CA GLU A 115 -0.19 5.00 6.17
C GLU A 115 -0.99 3.68 6.19
N GLY A 116 -2.32 3.73 6.26
CA GLY A 116 -3.19 2.56 6.12
C GLY A 116 -3.08 1.95 4.72
N GLN A 117 -3.41 0.67 4.61
CA GLN A 117 -3.19 -0.10 3.39
C GLN A 117 -4.50 -0.56 2.77
N ILE A 118 -4.49 -0.63 1.45
CA ILE A 118 -5.57 -1.21 0.65
C ILE A 118 -5.04 -2.36 -0.19
N VAL A 119 -5.78 -3.48 -0.21
CA VAL A 119 -5.51 -4.64 -1.06
C VAL A 119 -6.70 -4.85 -1.98
N ILE A 120 -6.45 -4.91 -3.28
CA ILE A 120 -7.49 -4.98 -4.31
C ILE A 120 -7.21 -6.17 -5.21
N ALA A 121 -8.19 -7.05 -5.41
CA ALA A 121 -8.16 -8.08 -6.43
C ALA A 121 -9.09 -7.74 -7.58
N GLY A 122 -8.69 -8.11 -8.79
CA GLY A 122 -9.50 -7.89 -9.98
C GLY A 122 -9.07 -8.70 -11.19
N PHE A 123 -9.98 -8.81 -12.17
CA PHE A 123 -9.71 -9.47 -13.45
C PHE A 123 -9.02 -8.52 -14.43
N ASN A 124 -8.02 -9.06 -15.11
CA ASN A 124 -7.24 -8.28 -16.06
C ASN A 124 -7.88 -8.29 -17.46
N PRO A 125 -8.21 -7.14 -18.04
CA PRO A 125 -8.78 -7.06 -19.39
C PRO A 125 -7.78 -7.42 -20.49
N LEU A 126 -6.46 -7.37 -20.21
CA LEU A 126 -5.40 -7.71 -21.17
C LEU A 126 -5.04 -9.20 -21.20
N SER A 127 -5.80 -10.03 -20.48
CA SER A 127 -5.61 -11.46 -20.38
C SER A 127 -6.47 -12.24 -21.38
N LEU A 128 -6.25 -13.55 -21.46
CA LEU A 128 -7.14 -14.48 -22.18
C LEU A 128 -8.57 -14.46 -21.61
N TRP A 129 -8.71 -14.19 -20.31
CA TRP A 129 -10.00 -13.99 -19.65
C TRP A 129 -10.69 -12.72 -20.14
N GLY A 130 -9.96 -11.62 -20.27
CA GLY A 130 -10.45 -10.36 -20.82
C GLY A 130 -10.80 -10.48 -22.31
N LEU A 131 -10.00 -11.22 -23.09
CA LEU A 131 -10.30 -11.50 -24.50
C LEU A 131 -11.63 -12.25 -24.64
N LYS A 132 -11.87 -13.27 -23.83
CA LYS A 132 -13.14 -14.00 -23.80
C LYS A 132 -14.33 -13.09 -23.50
N ARG A 133 -14.19 -12.16 -22.57
CA ARG A 133 -15.19 -11.14 -22.27
C ARG A 133 -15.45 -10.23 -23.49
N ARG A 134 -14.39 -9.77 -24.16
CA ARG A 134 -14.50 -8.91 -25.36
C ARG A 134 -15.23 -9.58 -26.51
N LEU A 135 -15.00 -10.88 -26.71
CA LEU A 135 -15.70 -11.69 -27.72
C LEU A 135 -17.18 -11.92 -27.40
N GLY A 136 -17.67 -11.39 -26.28
CA GLY A 136 -19.09 -11.44 -25.91
C GLY A 136 -19.60 -12.81 -25.49
N LEU A 137 -18.71 -13.79 -25.34
CA LEU A 137 -19.05 -15.13 -24.94
C LEU A 137 -19.51 -15.14 -23.46
N ARG A 138 -20.78 -15.38 -23.21
CA ARG A 138 -21.38 -15.49 -21.86
C ARG A 138 -21.33 -14.22 -21.01
N ARG A 139 -21.59 -13.03 -21.58
CA ARG A 139 -21.63 -11.76 -20.82
C ARG A 139 -22.59 -11.75 -19.62
N ALA A 140 -23.60 -12.61 -19.60
CA ALA A 140 -24.56 -12.68 -18.50
C ALA A 140 -24.08 -13.48 -17.28
N ALA A 141 -22.95 -14.20 -17.37
CA ALA A 141 -22.45 -15.04 -16.30
C ALA A 141 -21.16 -14.46 -15.68
N HIS A 142 -20.97 -14.69 -14.37
CA HIS A 142 -19.72 -14.36 -13.70
C HIS A 142 -18.52 -15.13 -14.29
N PRO A 143 -17.35 -14.51 -14.34
CA PRO A 143 -17.03 -13.11 -14.00
C PRO A 143 -17.27 -12.13 -15.16
N TRP A 144 -17.70 -12.60 -16.34
CA TRP A 144 -17.76 -11.78 -17.57
C TRP A 144 -18.86 -10.71 -17.58
N CYS A 145 -19.79 -10.75 -16.65
CA CYS A 145 -20.80 -9.71 -16.47
C CYS A 145 -20.21 -8.42 -15.85
N GLY A 146 -19.09 -8.53 -15.15
CA GLY A 146 -18.40 -7.40 -14.53
C GLY A 146 -17.62 -6.55 -15.55
N GLU A 147 -17.26 -5.33 -15.18
CA GLU A 147 -16.37 -4.48 -15.95
C GLU A 147 -14.92 -4.69 -15.50
N PHE A 148 -14.12 -5.40 -16.29
CA PHE A 148 -12.72 -5.64 -15.96
C PHE A 148 -11.91 -4.35 -16.00
N ILE A 149 -11.25 -4.03 -14.89
CA ILE A 149 -10.47 -2.81 -14.72
C ILE A 149 -9.00 -3.12 -14.94
N GLY A 150 -8.39 -2.46 -15.93
CA GLY A 150 -6.96 -2.64 -16.19
C GLY A 150 -6.09 -2.09 -15.07
N LEU A 151 -4.99 -2.78 -14.76
CA LEU A 151 -4.07 -2.40 -13.68
C LEU A 151 -3.53 -0.97 -13.82
N LEU A 152 -3.23 -0.52 -15.04
CA LEU A 152 -2.76 0.85 -15.28
C LEU A 152 -3.83 1.88 -14.90
N ARG A 153 -5.10 1.63 -15.29
CA ARG A 153 -6.23 2.49 -14.94
C ARG A 153 -6.46 2.52 -13.43
N LEU A 154 -6.43 1.36 -12.78
CA LEU A 154 -6.56 1.26 -11.33
C LEU A 154 -5.44 2.02 -10.61
N ARG A 155 -4.20 1.87 -11.08
CA ARG A 155 -3.04 2.60 -10.53
C ARG A 155 -3.23 4.12 -10.64
N ASP A 156 -3.71 4.61 -11.78
CA ASP A 156 -3.92 6.03 -11.97
C ASP A 156 -5.02 6.57 -11.04
N TRP A 157 -6.10 5.81 -10.82
CA TRP A 157 -7.14 6.16 -9.85
C TRP A 157 -6.62 6.19 -8.41
N LEU A 158 -5.85 5.19 -8.02
CA LEU A 158 -5.23 5.12 -6.69
C LEU A 158 -4.27 6.29 -6.47
N LYS A 159 -3.46 6.64 -7.47
CA LYS A 159 -2.53 7.77 -7.41
C LYS A 159 -3.25 9.11 -7.23
N LEU A 160 -4.39 9.31 -7.90
CA LEU A 160 -5.22 10.52 -7.75
C LEU A 160 -5.77 10.66 -6.32
N LEU A 161 -6.06 9.54 -5.64
CA LEU A 161 -6.53 9.50 -4.26
C LEU A 161 -5.40 9.52 -3.22
N GLY A 162 -4.15 9.70 -3.64
CA GLY A 162 -3.00 9.76 -2.73
C GLY A 162 -2.46 8.40 -2.29
N PHE A 163 -2.86 7.31 -2.94
CA PHE A 163 -2.28 6.00 -2.71
C PHE A 163 -0.99 5.80 -3.51
N GLU A 164 -0.02 5.17 -2.87
CA GLU A 164 1.21 4.70 -3.49
C GLU A 164 1.19 3.17 -3.58
N LEU A 165 1.36 2.61 -4.81
CA LEU A 165 1.46 1.18 -4.97
C LEU A 165 2.74 0.66 -4.32
N ASN A 166 2.59 -0.28 -3.40
CA ASN A 166 3.68 -0.92 -2.67
C ASN A 166 3.97 -2.34 -3.18
N GLY A 167 3.10 -2.89 -4.00
CA GLY A 167 3.28 -4.22 -4.58
C GLY A 167 2.07 -4.67 -5.38
N GLY A 168 2.28 -5.71 -6.14
CA GLY A 168 1.20 -6.36 -6.88
C GLY A 168 1.73 -7.57 -7.63
N ARG A 169 0.85 -8.53 -7.83
CA ARG A 169 1.13 -9.72 -8.63
C ARG A 169 -0.02 -9.97 -9.59
N LEU A 170 0.33 -10.48 -10.76
CA LEU A 170 -0.60 -11.03 -11.72
C LEU A 170 -0.39 -12.54 -11.79
N GLY A 171 -1.44 -13.27 -12.08
CA GLY A 171 -1.34 -14.73 -12.19
C GLY A 171 -2.52 -15.31 -12.95
N ARG A 172 -2.55 -16.65 -13.01
CA ARG A 172 -3.61 -17.40 -13.71
C ARG A 172 -3.62 -17.12 -15.21
N TYR A 173 -2.52 -17.51 -15.85
CA TYR A 173 -2.30 -17.32 -17.29
C TYR A 173 -3.05 -18.33 -18.16
N ALA A 174 -3.47 -19.46 -17.58
CA ALA A 174 -4.20 -20.47 -18.31
C ALA A 174 -5.54 -19.93 -18.86
N PRO A 175 -5.95 -20.34 -20.06
CA PRO A 175 -7.25 -19.99 -20.62
C PRO A 175 -8.41 -20.45 -19.72
N PRO A 176 -9.55 -19.75 -19.71
CA PRO A 176 -10.68 -20.05 -18.84
C PRO A 176 -11.48 -21.29 -19.30
N PHE A 177 -10.87 -22.45 -19.24
CA PHE A 177 -11.51 -23.72 -19.54
C PHE A 177 -12.48 -24.15 -18.43
N SER A 178 -13.57 -24.82 -18.81
CA SER A 178 -14.56 -25.31 -17.85
C SER A 178 -14.19 -26.63 -17.18
N GLN A 179 -13.29 -27.39 -17.79
CA GLN A 179 -12.87 -28.71 -17.31
C GLN A 179 -11.51 -28.63 -16.60
N ALA A 180 -11.42 -29.25 -15.43
CA ALA A 180 -10.20 -29.29 -14.63
C ALA A 180 -9.02 -29.92 -15.36
N LYS A 181 -9.25 -30.94 -16.19
CA LYS A 181 -8.19 -31.59 -17.01
C LYS A 181 -7.42 -30.60 -17.88
N TRP A 182 -8.13 -29.65 -18.50
CA TRP A 182 -7.47 -28.64 -19.34
C TRP A 182 -6.69 -27.63 -18.53
N LEU A 183 -7.22 -27.22 -17.37
CA LEU A 183 -6.49 -26.31 -16.46
C LEU A 183 -5.18 -26.93 -15.99
N GLN A 184 -5.18 -28.22 -15.64
CA GLN A 184 -3.97 -28.96 -15.27
C GLN A 184 -3.00 -29.11 -16.46
N ARG A 185 -3.51 -29.40 -17.66
CA ARG A 185 -2.66 -29.52 -18.87
C ARG A 185 -1.94 -28.22 -19.20
N PHE A 186 -2.55 -27.06 -18.90
CA PHE A 186 -1.97 -25.73 -19.14
C PHE A 186 -1.25 -25.16 -17.90
N ALA A 187 -1.01 -25.96 -16.85
CA ALA A 187 -0.29 -25.53 -15.66
C ALA A 187 1.11 -24.97 -15.96
N PHE A 188 1.76 -25.46 -17.02
CA PHE A 188 3.05 -24.92 -17.47
C PHE A 188 2.99 -23.43 -17.86
N MET A 189 1.80 -22.95 -18.27
CA MET A 189 1.61 -21.53 -18.62
C MET A 189 1.77 -20.60 -17.42
N GLU A 190 1.62 -21.09 -16.19
CA GLU A 190 1.85 -20.29 -14.99
C GLU A 190 3.31 -19.85 -14.90
N GLN A 191 4.25 -20.82 -15.04
CA GLN A 191 5.67 -20.52 -15.00
C GLN A 191 6.15 -19.76 -16.23
N ALA A 192 5.63 -20.13 -17.42
CA ALA A 192 5.94 -19.43 -18.66
C ALA A 192 5.39 -18.01 -18.67
N GLY A 193 4.15 -17.82 -18.16
CA GLY A 193 3.48 -16.54 -18.11
C GLY A 193 4.20 -15.54 -17.20
N ASP A 194 4.59 -15.94 -16.00
CA ASP A 194 5.38 -15.12 -15.09
C ASP A 194 6.70 -14.63 -15.70
N ARG A 195 7.32 -15.47 -16.53
CA ARG A 195 8.63 -15.16 -17.13
C ARG A 195 8.52 -14.35 -18.43
N TRP A 196 7.55 -14.70 -19.31
CA TRP A 196 7.50 -14.18 -20.69
C TRP A 196 6.42 -13.13 -20.90
N TRP A 197 5.30 -13.21 -20.17
CA TRP A 197 4.14 -12.33 -20.33
C TRP A 197 3.55 -11.87 -18.97
N PRO A 198 4.33 -11.29 -18.08
CA PRO A 198 3.88 -10.97 -16.72
C PRO A 198 2.63 -10.07 -16.69
N ILE A 199 2.36 -9.33 -17.77
CA ILE A 199 1.21 -8.39 -17.84
C ILE A 199 -0.09 -9.09 -18.24
N CYS A 200 -0.03 -10.33 -18.78
CA CYS A 200 -1.18 -11.05 -19.33
C CYS A 200 -1.87 -12.01 -18.35
N GLY A 201 -1.52 -11.97 -17.07
CA GLY A 201 -2.20 -12.76 -16.03
C GLY A 201 -3.71 -12.49 -16.01
N GLY A 202 -4.51 -13.54 -15.76
CA GLY A 202 -5.97 -13.47 -15.75
C GLY A 202 -6.52 -12.60 -14.65
N VAL A 203 -5.86 -12.60 -13.50
CA VAL A 203 -6.21 -11.84 -12.31
C VAL A 203 -4.99 -11.12 -11.74
N TYR A 204 -5.25 -10.06 -11.00
CA TYR A 204 -4.23 -9.34 -10.27
C TYR A 204 -4.64 -9.15 -8.81
N VAL A 205 -3.66 -9.11 -7.92
CA VAL A 205 -3.80 -8.62 -6.56
C VAL A 205 -2.77 -7.51 -6.37
N VAL A 206 -3.22 -6.33 -5.96
CA VAL A 206 -2.36 -5.16 -5.76
C VAL A 206 -2.51 -4.64 -4.35
N ARG A 207 -1.40 -4.15 -3.79
CA ARG A 207 -1.34 -3.49 -2.49
C ARG A 207 -0.88 -2.05 -2.67
N ALA A 208 -1.59 -1.14 -2.02
CA ALA A 208 -1.22 0.27 -1.99
C ALA A 208 -1.32 0.83 -0.58
N VAL A 209 -0.54 1.86 -0.30
CA VAL A 209 -0.48 2.55 0.99
C VAL A 209 -1.02 3.97 0.81
N LYS A 210 -1.88 4.42 1.70
CA LYS A 210 -2.37 5.79 1.74
C LYS A 210 -1.28 6.72 2.26
N ARG A 211 -0.67 7.50 1.35
CA ARG A 211 0.35 8.49 1.72
C ARG A 211 -0.29 9.85 1.98
N VAL A 212 -0.31 10.24 3.22
CA VAL A 212 -0.64 11.62 3.58
C VAL A 212 0.63 12.45 3.44
N ARG A 213 0.65 13.37 2.49
CA ARG A 213 1.76 14.34 2.36
C ARG A 213 1.75 15.22 3.60
N GLY A 214 2.57 14.87 4.59
CA GLY A 214 2.85 15.74 5.71
C GLY A 214 3.37 17.07 5.18
N MET A 215 3.02 18.19 5.82
CA MET A 215 3.65 19.47 5.53
C MET A 215 5.16 19.29 5.63
N ARG A 216 5.85 19.39 4.50
CA ARG A 216 7.30 19.56 4.52
C ARG A 216 7.52 20.92 5.18
N LEU A 217 7.93 20.92 6.43
CA LEU A 217 8.50 22.11 7.03
C LEU A 217 9.70 22.47 6.15
N VAL A 218 9.49 23.41 5.23
CA VAL A 218 10.59 24.08 4.57
C VAL A 218 11.26 24.85 5.69
N ALA A 219 12.33 24.28 6.25
CA ALA A 219 13.15 25.01 7.18
C ALA A 219 13.49 26.35 6.49
N PRO A 220 13.21 27.50 7.13
CA PRO A 220 13.58 28.77 6.54
C PRO A 220 15.07 28.69 6.28
N GLN A 221 15.49 28.85 5.02
CA GLN A 221 16.89 29.07 4.71
C GLN A 221 17.24 30.40 5.38
N TRP A 222 17.75 30.30 6.58
CA TRP A 222 18.47 31.39 7.18
C TRP A 222 19.64 31.66 6.22
N LYS A 223 19.45 32.63 5.34
CA LYS A 223 20.58 33.20 4.65
C LYS A 223 21.49 33.62 5.76
N ASN A 224 22.60 32.92 5.95
CA ASN A 224 23.71 33.39 6.75
C ASN A 224 24.17 34.64 6.04
N GLY A 225 23.49 35.75 6.31
CA GLY A 225 23.99 37.06 6.07
C GLY A 225 25.31 37.09 6.84
N ARG A 226 26.40 36.95 6.14
CA ARG A 226 27.71 37.36 6.66
C ARG A 226 27.48 38.77 7.20
N ALA A 227 27.20 38.84 8.49
CA ALA A 227 27.40 40.09 9.20
C ALA A 227 28.85 40.42 8.96
N THR A 228 29.08 41.33 8.06
CA THR A 228 30.34 42.04 7.98
C THR A 228 30.50 42.66 9.36
N ALA A 229 31.25 41.97 10.21
CA ALA A 229 31.72 42.53 11.47
C ALA A 229 32.55 43.72 11.06
N ARG A 230 31.92 44.90 11.02
CA ARG A 230 32.61 46.16 11.04
C ARG A 230 33.39 46.15 12.35
N ALA A 231 34.71 45.91 12.21
CA ALA A 231 35.64 46.02 13.31
C ALA A 231 35.47 47.43 13.90
N LEU A 232 34.84 47.50 15.05
CA LEU A 232 34.90 48.67 15.89
C LEU A 232 36.33 48.71 16.40
N ALA A 233 37.13 49.56 15.78
CA ALA A 233 38.47 49.88 16.28
C ALA A 233 38.32 50.50 17.68
N PRO A 234 38.97 50.00 18.71
CA PRO A 234 38.95 50.63 20.01
C PRO A 234 39.72 51.98 19.87
N VAL A 235 39.00 53.05 20.13
CA VAL A 235 39.62 54.37 20.28
C VAL A 235 40.44 54.35 21.56
N ALA A 236 41.76 54.28 21.39
CA ALA A 236 42.68 54.42 22.52
C ALA A 236 42.54 55.85 23.11
N ARG A 237 41.93 55.96 24.26
CA ARG A 237 41.92 57.18 25.07
C ARG A 237 43.26 57.29 25.72
N ARG A 238 44.03 58.28 25.29
CA ARG A 238 45.33 58.63 25.85
C ARG A 238 45.05 59.53 27.04
N ASP A 239 45.14 59.00 28.29
CA ASP A 239 45.24 59.80 29.46
C ASP A 239 46.70 59.94 29.85
N PRO A 240 47.16 61.17 30.07
CA PRO A 240 48.52 61.38 30.49
C PRO A 240 48.70 61.34 32.01
N ALA A 241 49.79 60.74 32.38
CA ALA A 241 50.53 60.90 33.63
C ALA A 241 49.84 60.44 34.94
N VAL A 242 50.47 59.45 35.57
CA VAL A 242 51.22 59.65 36.84
C VAL A 242 52.17 58.46 37.02
N ALA A 243 53.39 58.79 37.32
CA ALA A 243 54.50 57.88 37.58
C ALA A 243 54.38 57.25 38.96
N GLN A 244 55.04 56.17 39.12
CA GLN A 244 55.81 55.65 40.27
C GLN A 244 55.42 54.30 40.84
N ALA A 245 56.43 53.43 40.69
CA ALA A 245 57.01 52.51 41.71
C ALA A 245 56.16 51.36 42.29
N GLY A 246 56.75 50.19 42.14
CA GLY A 246 56.43 49.09 43.08
C GLY A 246 56.72 47.69 42.47
N ALA A 247 57.87 47.18 42.77
CA ALA A 247 58.31 45.81 42.51
C ALA A 247 57.46 44.75 43.20
N GLY A 248 57.24 43.57 42.57
CA GLY A 248 56.68 42.45 43.31
C GLY A 248 56.34 41.22 42.45
N HIS A 249 57.22 40.30 42.45
CA HIS A 249 57.15 38.87 42.17
C HIS A 249 55.77 38.20 42.02
N GLY A 250 55.62 37.35 40.97
CA GLY A 250 55.06 36.05 41.32
C GLY A 250 54.03 35.43 40.40
N ARG A 251 54.48 34.36 39.76
CA ARG A 251 53.74 33.18 39.33
C ARG A 251 52.87 33.20 38.08
N ARG A 252 53.41 32.56 37.05
CA ARG A 252 52.74 32.02 35.89
C ARG A 252 51.79 30.89 36.35
N ALA A 253 50.53 30.99 35.98
CA ALA A 253 49.61 29.88 35.99
C ALA A 253 49.28 29.48 34.54
N SER A 254 49.78 28.35 34.11
CA SER A 254 49.48 27.75 32.82
C SER A 254 48.15 27.02 32.90
N VAL A 255 47.17 27.48 32.13
CA VAL A 255 45.92 26.73 31.90
C VAL A 255 46.14 25.82 30.72
N ARG A 256 46.20 24.51 31.00
CA ARG A 256 46.18 23.44 29.98
C ARG A 256 44.72 23.22 29.54
N LEU A 257 44.39 23.54 28.32
CA LEU A 257 43.20 23.06 27.65
C LEU A 257 43.42 21.62 27.19
N ARG A 258 42.60 20.72 27.69
CA ARG A 258 42.58 19.32 27.27
C ARG A 258 41.51 19.16 26.17
N LEU A 259 41.97 18.96 24.93
CA LEU A 259 41.12 18.52 23.82
C LEU A 259 40.79 17.03 24.01
N ILE A 260 39.51 16.69 24.06
CA ILE A 260 39.06 15.30 23.99
C ILE A 260 38.71 15.02 22.50
N VAL A 261 39.58 14.28 21.84
CA VAL A 261 39.34 13.72 20.50
C VAL A 261 38.72 12.35 20.73
N GLY A 262 37.47 12.18 20.31
CA GLY A 262 36.80 10.88 20.28
C GLY A 262 37.36 10.02 19.15
N GLY A 263 38.00 8.92 19.51
CA GLY A 263 38.57 7.97 18.57
C GLY A 263 37.53 7.01 18.01
N ALA A 264 37.56 6.85 16.71
CA ALA A 264 36.92 5.79 15.96
C ALA A 264 37.66 4.45 16.22
N GLY A 265 36.95 3.46 16.70
CA GLY A 265 37.45 2.08 16.86
C GLY A 265 37.13 1.25 15.61
N ARG A 266 38.17 0.94 14.86
CA ARG A 266 38.20 -0.13 13.84
C ARG A 266 38.61 -1.46 14.51
N GLY A 267 37.92 -2.53 14.05
CA GLY A 267 38.63 -3.75 13.68
C GLY A 267 38.73 -4.83 14.73
N GLY A 268 38.33 -6.03 14.32
CA GLY A 268 38.66 -7.28 15.04
C GLY A 268 38.03 -8.49 14.37
N ARG A 269 38.67 -9.03 13.34
CA ARG A 269 38.53 -10.43 12.90
C ARG A 269 39.25 -11.36 13.90
N ALA A 270 38.64 -12.50 14.25
CA ALA A 270 39.27 -13.79 14.51
C ALA A 270 38.15 -14.84 14.57
N ARG A 271 38.11 -15.79 13.73
CA ARG A 271 38.56 -17.19 13.68
C ARG A 271 38.36 -17.96 15.02
N GLY A 272 37.50 -18.97 14.92
CA GLY A 272 37.22 -20.03 15.84
C GLY A 272 36.05 -20.83 15.32
#